data_ac18ef01e782b1af9a430bbe47e3c19a
#
_entry.id   ac18ef01e782b1af9a430bbe47e3c19a
#
_cell.length_a   1.000
_cell.length_b   1.000
_cell.length_c   1.000
_cell.angle_alpha   90.00
_cell.angle_beta   90.00
_cell.angle_gamma   90.00
#
_symmetry.space_group_name_H-M   'P 1'
#
loop_
_entity.id
_entity.type
_entity.pdbx_description
1 polymer ?
#
loop_
_entity_poly.entity_id
_entity_poly.type
_entity_poly.pdbx_seq_one_letter_code
_entity_poly.pdbx_strand_id
1 'polypeptide(L)'
;MILSLAACTPTTEKNKTGEVKEPQQEEVVESTADAGPGVVTGRPVDQDAPDLKMVSIYSVSEDGSKIEGSMDSVETLDAQSLVDLLVQYGVLDDGTKAVSFTTEGSAASQEAGPGVSADTTMAEKATLELSQFPSENQEKVLQAVANTFCENMDTETITIKAGGQTLAEGLSFADAGK
;
A
#
# COMPACT_ATOMS: atom_id res chain seq x y z
N MET A 1 51.08 13.79 14.55
CA MET A 1 51.32 15.21 14.31
C MET A 1 50.07 15.86 13.82
N ILE A 2 49.61 16.71 14.67
CA ILE A 2 48.85 17.96 14.56
C ILE A 2 47.36 17.89 14.20
N LEU A 3 46.59 18.13 15.28
CA LEU A 3 45.21 18.58 15.38
C LEU A 3 44.99 19.89 14.61
N SER A 4 43.77 20.09 14.10
CA SER A 4 43.17 21.42 14.11
C SER A 4 41.65 21.31 14.18
N LEU A 5 41.13 21.65 15.33
CA LEU A 5 39.74 22.02 15.59
C LEU A 5 39.51 23.45 15.02
N ALA A 6 38.40 23.66 14.36
CA ALA A 6 37.84 24.99 14.15
C ALA A 6 36.35 24.98 14.56
N ALA A 7 36.12 25.59 15.71
CA ALA A 7 34.83 26.00 16.20
C ALA A 7 34.41 27.31 15.52
N CYS A 8 33.20 27.43 15.01
CA CYS A 8 32.57 28.72 14.70
C CYS A 8 31.32 28.89 15.51
N THR A 9 31.37 29.84 16.39
CA THR A 9 30.29 30.37 17.24
C THR A 9 29.28 31.21 16.44
N PRO A 10 28.03 31.35 16.89
CA PRO A 10 27.00 32.15 16.24
C PRO A 10 27.13 33.62 16.65
N THR A 11 27.09 34.51 15.66
CA THR A 11 27.02 35.93 15.90
C THR A 11 25.59 36.43 15.73
N THR A 12 25.07 36.93 16.85
CA THR A 12 23.83 37.69 16.94
C THR A 12 24.13 39.14 16.55
N GLU A 13 23.52 39.67 15.54
CA GLU A 13 23.42 41.12 15.39
C GLU A 13 21.98 41.57 15.13
N LYS A 14 21.53 42.41 16.06
CA LYS A 14 20.40 43.32 16.01
C LYS A 14 20.71 44.50 15.13
N ASN A 15 19.82 44.88 14.22
CA ASN A 15 19.49 46.27 13.90
C ASN A 15 18.19 46.30 13.10
N LYS A 16 17.30 46.86 13.59
CA LYS A 16 16.50 48.05 13.82
C LYS A 16 16.12 48.81 12.55
N THR A 17 14.78 48.98 12.40
CA THR A 17 14.03 50.14 11.88
C THR A 17 13.70 50.16 10.39
N GLY A 18 12.40 50.10 10.15
CA GLY A 18 11.81 50.85 9.04
C GLY A 18 10.62 50.19 8.36
N GLU A 19 9.50 50.64 8.74
CA GLU A 19 8.33 51.06 7.97
C GLU A 19 7.17 50.05 7.76
N VAL A 20 6.11 50.44 8.44
CA VAL A 20 4.75 49.92 8.46
C VAL A 20 4.11 50.08 7.08
N LYS A 21 3.59 48.98 6.54
CA LYS A 21 2.39 49.00 5.71
C LYS A 21 1.47 47.86 6.16
N GLU A 22 0.36 48.27 6.69
CA GLU A 22 -0.78 47.44 7.06
C GLU A 22 -1.27 46.61 5.88
N PRO A 23 -1.51 45.31 6.05
CA PRO A 23 -2.35 44.55 5.15
C PRO A 23 -3.78 44.55 5.64
N GLN A 24 -4.63 44.60 4.68
CA GLN A 24 -6.08 44.60 4.71
C GLN A 24 -6.67 43.50 5.59
N GLN A 25 -7.76 43.86 6.23
CA GLN A 25 -8.67 43.08 7.02
C GLN A 25 -9.07 41.80 6.29
N GLU A 26 -8.72 40.66 6.88
CA GLU A 26 -9.46 39.43 6.68
C GLU A 26 -10.71 39.48 7.57
N GLU A 27 -11.82 39.41 6.90
CA GLU A 27 -13.16 39.34 7.43
C GLU A 27 -13.29 38.09 8.29
N VAL A 28 -13.31 38.28 9.61
CA VAL A 28 -13.61 37.22 10.56
C VAL A 28 -15.09 36.89 10.43
N VAL A 29 -15.41 35.81 9.73
CA VAL A 29 -16.75 35.23 9.78
C VAL A 29 -16.87 34.52 11.12
N GLU A 30 -17.52 35.19 12.04
CA GLU A 30 -17.93 34.65 13.33
C GLU A 30 -18.99 33.58 13.10
N SER A 31 -18.54 32.32 13.04
CA SER A 31 -19.44 31.17 13.03
C SER A 31 -19.61 30.68 14.47
N THR A 32 -20.65 31.17 15.11
CA THR A 32 -21.18 30.55 16.32
C THR A 32 -21.93 29.28 15.94
N ALA A 33 -21.27 28.15 16.04
CA ALA A 33 -21.90 26.86 16.10
C ALA A 33 -21.27 26.06 17.24
N ASP A 34 -22.11 25.78 18.22
CA ASP A 34 -21.91 24.87 19.32
C ASP A 34 -21.56 23.48 18.75
N ALA A 35 -20.27 23.20 18.59
CA ALA A 35 -19.78 21.89 18.20
C ALA A 35 -19.07 21.26 19.40
N GLY A 36 -19.67 20.20 19.90
CA GLY A 36 -19.08 19.37 20.96
C GLY A 36 -17.67 18.87 20.59
N PRO A 37 -16.88 18.40 21.58
CA PRO A 37 -15.48 18.06 21.38
C PRO A 37 -15.34 16.88 20.43
N GLY A 38 -14.84 17.12 19.22
CA GLY A 38 -14.54 16.06 18.26
C GLY A 38 -14.83 16.36 16.78
N VAL A 39 -15.39 17.52 16.45
CA VAL A 39 -15.57 17.87 15.04
C VAL A 39 -14.30 18.56 14.53
N VAL A 40 -13.45 17.80 13.85
CA VAL A 40 -12.42 18.37 13.00
C VAL A 40 -13.16 19.05 11.86
N THR A 41 -13.26 20.37 11.91
CA THR A 41 -13.81 21.17 10.79
C THR A 41 -12.88 20.96 9.61
N GLY A 42 -13.35 20.11 8.68
CA GLY A 42 -12.57 19.64 7.56
C GLY A 42 -12.09 20.78 6.68
N ARG A 43 -10.82 20.75 6.33
CA ARG A 43 -10.38 21.34 5.07
C ARG A 43 -11.34 20.89 3.99
N PRO A 44 -11.71 21.74 3.04
CA PRO A 44 -12.48 21.30 1.88
C PRO A 44 -11.76 20.08 1.29
N VAL A 45 -12.51 18.98 1.15
CA VAL A 45 -12.00 17.80 0.47
C VAL A 45 -11.68 18.24 -0.95
N ASP A 46 -10.42 18.10 -1.35
CA ASP A 46 -10.01 18.36 -2.72
C ASP A 46 -10.78 17.38 -3.62
N GLN A 47 -11.70 17.90 -4.42
CA GLN A 47 -12.55 17.10 -5.30
C GLN A 47 -11.77 16.49 -6.47
N ASP A 48 -10.54 16.97 -6.70
CA ASP A 48 -9.62 16.47 -7.72
C ASP A 48 -8.57 15.50 -7.14
N ALA A 49 -8.63 15.21 -5.83
CA ALA A 49 -7.75 14.22 -5.23
C ALA A 49 -8.05 12.82 -5.80
N PRO A 50 -7.01 12.05 -6.21
CA PRO A 50 -7.22 10.70 -6.72
C PRO A 50 -7.87 9.80 -5.65
N ASP A 51 -8.81 8.98 -6.06
CA ASP A 51 -9.45 7.99 -5.20
C ASP A 51 -8.49 6.80 -5.00
N LEU A 52 -7.68 6.87 -3.94
CA LEU A 52 -6.69 5.85 -3.63
C LEU A 52 -7.33 4.65 -2.91
N LYS A 53 -7.01 3.46 -3.39
CA LYS A 53 -7.41 2.19 -2.77
C LYS A 53 -6.28 1.67 -1.90
N MET A 54 -6.59 1.39 -0.64
CA MET A 54 -5.64 0.78 0.28
C MET A 54 -5.44 -0.69 -0.08
N VAL A 55 -4.19 -1.14 -0.06
CA VAL A 55 -3.79 -2.51 -0.38
C VAL A 55 -2.81 -3.05 0.66
N SER A 56 -2.87 -4.36 0.91
CA SER A 56 -1.94 -5.07 1.77
C SER A 56 -0.83 -5.70 0.92
N ILE A 57 0.42 -5.40 1.21
CA ILE A 57 1.59 -5.95 0.51
C ILE A 57 2.39 -6.82 1.48
N TYR A 58 2.68 -8.02 1.04
CA TYR A 58 3.49 -8.98 1.80
C TYR A 58 4.88 -9.09 1.21
N SER A 59 5.89 -9.00 2.08
CA SER A 59 7.30 -9.10 1.70
C SER A 59 8.03 -10.11 2.58
N VAL A 60 9.16 -10.59 2.10
CA VAL A 60 10.06 -11.44 2.88
C VAL A 60 10.97 -10.54 3.71
N SER A 61 11.07 -10.79 5.02
CA SER A 61 11.97 -10.03 5.92
C SER A 61 13.42 -10.08 5.43
N GLU A 62 14.23 -9.07 5.77
CA GLU A 62 15.64 -8.98 5.33
C GLU A 62 16.48 -10.22 5.68
N ASP A 63 16.18 -10.87 6.80
CA ASP A 63 16.85 -12.11 7.22
C ASP A 63 16.28 -13.37 6.56
N GLY A 64 15.25 -13.21 5.70
CA GLY A 64 14.58 -14.30 5.01
C GLY A 64 13.79 -15.23 5.93
N SER A 65 13.57 -14.88 7.20
CA SER A 65 12.98 -15.80 8.18
C SER A 65 11.45 -15.85 8.14
N LYS A 66 10.80 -14.72 7.84
CA LYS A 66 9.34 -14.57 7.91
C LYS A 66 8.79 -13.73 6.76
N ILE A 67 7.48 -13.73 6.63
CA ILE A 67 6.74 -12.83 5.75
C ILE A 67 6.17 -11.70 6.62
N GLU A 68 6.30 -10.47 6.15
CA GLU A 68 5.80 -9.26 6.82
C GLU A 68 4.77 -8.57 5.95
N GLY A 69 3.68 -8.10 6.57
CA GLY A 69 2.64 -7.33 5.90
C GLY A 69 2.86 -5.83 6.06
N SER A 70 2.64 -5.08 5.00
CA SER A 70 2.64 -3.63 4.95
C SER A 70 1.41 -3.13 4.22
N MET A 71 0.98 -1.91 4.48
CA MET A 71 -0.12 -1.29 3.75
C MET A 71 0.42 -0.20 2.83
N ASP A 72 -0.12 -0.14 1.63
CA ASP A 72 0.17 0.89 0.63
C ASP A 72 -1.14 1.31 -0.06
N SER A 73 -1.06 2.15 -1.07
CA SER A 73 -2.22 2.63 -1.81
C SER A 73 -1.96 2.66 -3.31
N VAL A 74 -2.99 2.37 -4.09
CA VAL A 74 -2.97 2.42 -5.55
C VAL A 74 -4.15 3.23 -6.07
N GLU A 75 -3.99 3.87 -7.21
CA GLU A 75 -5.10 4.55 -7.89
C GLU A 75 -6.06 3.53 -8.53
N THR A 76 -5.52 2.46 -9.08
CA THR A 76 -6.28 1.37 -9.66
C THR A 76 -5.85 0.05 -9.06
N LEU A 77 -6.80 -0.71 -8.51
CA LEU A 77 -6.54 -2.05 -8.01
C LEU A 77 -6.66 -3.05 -9.16
N ASP A 78 -5.52 -3.45 -9.70
CA ASP A 78 -5.38 -4.48 -10.72
C ASP A 78 -4.10 -5.31 -10.49
N ALA A 79 -3.94 -6.38 -11.26
CA ALA A 79 -2.81 -7.28 -11.11
C ALA A 79 -1.46 -6.59 -11.38
N GLN A 80 -1.40 -5.63 -12.31
CA GLN A 80 -0.15 -4.94 -12.62
C GLN A 80 0.25 -4.00 -11.48
N SER A 81 -0.70 -3.27 -10.90
CA SER A 81 -0.44 -2.37 -9.77
C SER A 81 0.10 -3.12 -8.56
N LEU A 82 -0.45 -4.31 -8.26
CA LEU A 82 0.08 -5.17 -7.19
C LEU A 82 1.47 -5.71 -7.51
N VAL A 83 1.74 -6.09 -8.76
CA VAL A 83 3.08 -6.52 -9.19
C VAL A 83 4.08 -5.38 -9.10
N ASP A 84 3.72 -4.17 -9.50
CA ASP A 84 4.60 -2.99 -9.41
C ASP A 84 4.95 -2.68 -7.95
N LEU A 85 4.01 -2.80 -7.01
CA LEU A 85 4.29 -2.69 -5.57
C LEU A 85 5.18 -3.82 -5.07
N LEU A 86 4.94 -5.08 -5.46
CA LEU A 86 5.81 -6.19 -5.08
C LEU A 86 7.25 -6.01 -5.57
N VAL A 87 7.45 -5.41 -6.74
CA VAL A 87 8.77 -5.00 -7.23
C VAL A 87 9.35 -3.88 -6.36
N GLN A 88 8.56 -2.86 -6.05
CA GLN A 88 8.97 -1.74 -5.18
C GLN A 88 9.40 -2.21 -3.79
N TYR A 89 8.73 -3.22 -3.23
CA TYR A 89 9.05 -3.83 -1.94
C TYR A 89 10.16 -4.91 -2.02
N GLY A 90 10.75 -5.10 -3.19
CA GLY A 90 11.85 -6.05 -3.40
C GLY A 90 11.45 -7.53 -3.31
N VAL A 91 10.16 -7.84 -3.45
CA VAL A 91 9.64 -9.21 -3.49
C VAL A 91 9.86 -9.84 -4.86
N LEU A 92 9.68 -9.05 -5.90
CA LEU A 92 9.89 -9.44 -7.30
C LEU A 92 11.04 -8.62 -7.90
N ASP A 93 11.71 -9.20 -8.88
CA ASP A 93 12.82 -8.56 -9.58
C ASP A 93 12.34 -7.36 -10.42
N ASP A 94 13.22 -6.37 -10.60
CA ASP A 94 12.97 -5.21 -11.44
C ASP A 94 12.52 -5.64 -12.86
N GLY A 95 11.49 -4.96 -13.34
CA GLY A 95 10.94 -5.22 -14.67
C GLY A 95 9.99 -6.42 -14.77
N THR A 96 9.68 -7.08 -13.65
CA THR A 96 8.62 -8.09 -13.61
C THR A 96 7.27 -7.46 -13.97
N LYS A 97 6.49 -8.15 -14.80
CA LYS A 97 5.16 -7.72 -15.24
C LYS A 97 4.12 -8.81 -15.02
N ALA A 98 2.89 -8.40 -14.72
CA ALA A 98 1.75 -9.28 -14.80
C ALA A 98 1.42 -9.53 -16.30
N VAL A 99 1.59 -10.77 -16.74
CA VAL A 99 1.24 -11.17 -18.11
C VAL A 99 -0.25 -11.42 -18.23
N SER A 100 -0.82 -12.11 -17.25
CA SER A 100 -2.26 -12.33 -17.14
C SER A 100 -2.67 -12.58 -15.69
N PHE A 101 -3.91 -12.23 -15.39
CA PHE A 101 -4.58 -12.57 -14.15
C PHE A 101 -6.01 -13.02 -14.48
N THR A 102 -6.37 -14.22 -14.07
CA THR A 102 -7.71 -14.80 -14.32
C THR A 102 -8.26 -15.40 -13.05
N THR A 103 -9.57 -15.32 -12.87
CA THR A 103 -10.28 -15.91 -11.74
C THR A 103 -11.30 -16.92 -12.23
N GLU A 104 -11.47 -18.00 -11.48
CA GLU A 104 -12.43 -19.07 -11.74
C GLU A 104 -13.24 -19.37 -10.48
N GLY A 105 -14.52 -19.69 -10.70
CA GLY A 105 -15.45 -19.97 -9.62
C GLY A 105 -15.99 -18.72 -8.95
N SER A 106 -17.02 -18.90 -8.15
CA SER A 106 -17.60 -17.89 -7.27
C SER A 106 -18.00 -18.63 -6.00
N ALA A 107 -17.20 -18.52 -4.96
CA ALA A 107 -17.64 -18.92 -3.63
C ALA A 107 -18.68 -17.92 -3.15
N ALA A 108 -19.89 -18.36 -2.88
CA ALA A 108 -20.86 -17.54 -2.17
C ALA A 108 -20.30 -17.31 -0.76
N SER A 109 -20.00 -16.06 -0.41
CA SER A 109 -19.62 -15.72 0.95
C SER A 109 -20.69 -16.21 1.92
N GLN A 110 -20.34 -17.11 2.82
CA GLN A 110 -21.24 -17.63 3.83
C GLN A 110 -21.60 -16.52 4.81
N GLU A 111 -22.91 -16.23 4.86
CA GLU A 111 -23.60 -15.50 5.91
C GLU A 111 -23.21 -14.05 6.13
N ALA A 112 -23.73 -13.19 5.29
CA ALA A 112 -24.03 -11.83 5.71
C ALA A 112 -25.12 -11.88 6.79
N GLY A 113 -24.81 -11.43 8.00
CA GLY A 113 -25.83 -11.19 9.03
C GLY A 113 -26.87 -10.17 8.57
N PRO A 114 -28.03 -10.06 9.24
CA PRO A 114 -29.10 -9.17 8.82
C PRO A 114 -28.61 -7.71 8.76
N GLY A 115 -28.56 -7.16 7.54
CA GLY A 115 -28.19 -5.76 7.27
C GLY A 115 -26.90 -5.55 6.47
N VAL A 116 -26.19 -6.60 6.06
CA VAL A 116 -25.02 -6.51 5.17
C VAL A 116 -25.40 -7.03 3.79
N SER A 117 -25.22 -6.21 2.76
CA SER A 117 -25.42 -6.64 1.38
C SER A 117 -24.39 -7.73 1.04
N ALA A 118 -24.89 -8.94 0.79
CA ALA A 118 -24.07 -10.07 0.35
C ALA A 118 -23.72 -9.89 -1.15
N ASP A 119 -22.76 -9.05 -1.44
CA ASP A 119 -22.28 -8.83 -2.82
C ASP A 119 -20.75 -8.92 -2.96
N THR A 120 -20.10 -9.59 -2.00
CA THR A 120 -18.69 -9.92 -2.13
C THR A 120 -18.57 -11.39 -2.53
N THR A 121 -18.61 -11.63 -3.82
CA THR A 121 -18.34 -12.96 -4.39
C THR A 121 -16.82 -13.13 -4.42
N MET A 122 -16.28 -13.91 -3.49
CA MET A 122 -14.86 -14.33 -3.57
C MET A 122 -14.69 -15.29 -4.73
N ALA A 123 -13.63 -15.16 -5.50
CA ALA A 123 -13.26 -16.14 -6.49
C ALA A 123 -12.62 -17.37 -5.79
N GLU A 124 -13.05 -18.57 -6.11
CA GLU A 124 -12.46 -19.78 -5.51
C GLU A 124 -10.99 -19.96 -5.89
N LYS A 125 -10.67 -19.63 -7.14
CA LYS A 125 -9.34 -19.83 -7.70
C LYS A 125 -8.92 -18.65 -8.56
N ALA A 126 -7.65 -18.31 -8.45
CA ALA A 126 -7.02 -17.35 -9.36
C ALA A 126 -5.79 -17.97 -10.03
N THR A 127 -5.43 -17.47 -11.19
CA THR A 127 -4.16 -17.78 -11.86
C THR A 127 -3.48 -16.46 -12.23
N LEU A 128 -2.27 -16.27 -11.72
CA LEU A 128 -1.38 -15.17 -12.04
C LEU A 128 -0.24 -15.68 -12.89
N GLU A 129 -0.03 -15.09 -14.06
CA GLU A 129 1.17 -15.32 -14.85
C GLU A 129 2.06 -14.07 -14.84
N LEU A 130 3.31 -14.27 -14.45
CA LEU A 130 4.36 -13.25 -14.40
C LEU A 130 5.32 -13.44 -15.58
N SER A 131 5.94 -12.34 -16.02
CA SER A 131 6.96 -12.40 -17.07
C SER A 131 8.23 -13.12 -16.64
N GLN A 132 8.56 -13.03 -15.33
CA GLN A 132 9.72 -13.67 -14.70
C GLN A 132 9.45 -13.86 -13.20
N PHE A 133 10.29 -14.65 -12.53
CA PHE A 133 10.21 -14.89 -11.10
C PHE A 133 11.61 -15.04 -10.50
N PRO A 134 11.86 -14.50 -9.28
CA PRO A 134 13.15 -14.61 -8.59
C PRO A 134 13.57 -16.07 -8.36
N SER A 135 14.86 -16.34 -8.42
CA SER A 135 15.42 -17.66 -8.15
C SER A 135 15.73 -17.91 -6.68
N GLU A 136 15.83 -16.86 -5.88
CA GLU A 136 16.18 -16.92 -4.47
C GLU A 136 14.93 -16.92 -3.60
N ASN A 137 14.95 -17.65 -2.48
CA ASN A 137 13.86 -17.72 -1.49
C ASN A 137 12.47 -18.02 -2.09
N GLN A 138 12.42 -18.78 -3.17
CA GLN A 138 11.22 -18.98 -3.99
C GLN A 138 9.96 -19.33 -3.19
N GLU A 139 10.05 -20.21 -2.20
CA GLU A 139 8.90 -20.64 -1.40
C GLU A 139 8.26 -19.47 -0.65
N LYS A 140 9.06 -18.62 0.00
CA LYS A 140 8.56 -17.46 0.73
C LYS A 140 8.11 -16.33 -0.19
N VAL A 141 8.80 -16.13 -1.30
CA VAL A 141 8.39 -15.16 -2.32
C VAL A 141 7.05 -15.58 -2.94
N LEU A 142 6.87 -16.87 -3.27
CA LEU A 142 5.59 -17.40 -3.74
C LEU A 142 4.47 -17.17 -2.74
N GLN A 143 4.73 -17.41 -1.45
CA GLN A 143 3.75 -17.18 -0.39
C GLN A 143 3.46 -15.69 -0.20
N ALA A 144 4.45 -14.81 -0.28
CA ALA A 144 4.26 -13.36 -0.19
C ALA A 144 3.39 -12.83 -1.34
N VAL A 145 3.67 -13.29 -2.57
CA VAL A 145 2.82 -12.99 -3.74
C VAL A 145 1.41 -13.53 -3.55
N ALA A 146 1.27 -14.78 -3.09
CA ALA A 146 -0.04 -15.38 -2.84
C ALA A 146 -0.83 -14.60 -1.80
N ASN A 147 -0.22 -14.23 -0.67
CA ASN A 147 -0.87 -13.43 0.37
C ASN A 147 -1.35 -12.07 -0.18
N THR A 148 -0.49 -11.37 -0.92
CA THR A 148 -0.83 -10.09 -1.53
C THR A 148 -2.04 -10.21 -2.47
N PHE A 149 -2.05 -11.21 -3.33
CA PHE A 149 -3.14 -11.36 -4.30
C PHE A 149 -4.42 -11.90 -3.65
N CYS A 150 -4.33 -12.90 -2.76
CA CYS A 150 -5.52 -13.45 -2.11
C CYS A 150 -6.27 -12.39 -1.32
N GLU A 151 -5.56 -11.53 -0.58
CA GLU A 151 -6.20 -10.50 0.25
C GLU A 151 -6.78 -9.35 -0.58
N ASN A 152 -6.06 -8.85 -1.57
CA ASN A 152 -6.50 -7.68 -2.32
C ASN A 152 -7.47 -7.99 -3.46
N MET A 153 -7.47 -9.22 -3.99
CA MET A 153 -8.28 -9.62 -5.12
C MET A 153 -9.42 -10.56 -4.72
N ASP A 154 -9.67 -10.72 -3.42
CA ASP A 154 -10.73 -11.57 -2.85
C ASP A 154 -10.75 -12.99 -3.46
N THR A 155 -9.59 -13.68 -3.41
CA THR A 155 -9.45 -15.05 -3.93
C THR A 155 -9.05 -16.02 -2.82
N GLU A 156 -9.65 -17.22 -2.82
CA GLU A 156 -9.32 -18.24 -1.82
C GLU A 156 -7.95 -18.86 -2.07
N THR A 157 -7.67 -19.16 -3.34
CA THR A 157 -6.42 -19.80 -3.75
C THR A 157 -5.88 -19.20 -5.04
N ILE A 158 -4.57 -19.21 -5.18
CA ILE A 158 -3.90 -18.71 -6.38
C ILE A 158 -2.89 -19.71 -6.92
N THR A 159 -2.85 -19.85 -8.24
CA THR A 159 -1.80 -20.54 -8.99
C THR A 159 -0.86 -19.49 -9.59
N ILE A 160 0.44 -19.62 -9.34
CA ILE A 160 1.46 -18.69 -9.83
C ILE A 160 2.27 -19.36 -10.92
N LYS A 161 2.38 -18.66 -12.06
CA LYS A 161 3.16 -19.08 -13.22
C LYS A 161 4.18 -17.99 -13.58
N ALA A 162 5.28 -18.39 -14.21
CA ALA A 162 6.21 -17.47 -14.84
C ALA A 162 6.81 -18.09 -16.10
N GLY A 163 6.86 -17.30 -17.19
CA GLY A 163 7.39 -17.76 -18.46
C GLY A 163 6.68 -19.02 -19.01
N GLY A 164 5.40 -19.17 -18.75
CA GLY A 164 4.60 -20.32 -19.14
C GLY A 164 4.73 -21.57 -18.26
N GLN A 165 5.57 -21.52 -17.22
CA GLN A 165 5.74 -22.63 -16.26
C GLN A 165 4.95 -22.39 -14.98
N THR A 166 4.28 -23.39 -14.47
CA THR A 166 3.64 -23.35 -13.15
C THR A 166 4.71 -23.48 -12.07
N LEU A 167 4.79 -22.49 -11.19
CA LEU A 167 5.71 -22.46 -10.06
C LEU A 167 5.07 -23.00 -8.79
N ALA A 168 3.80 -22.67 -8.57
CA ALA A 168 3.02 -23.18 -7.45
C ALA A 168 1.54 -23.21 -7.81
N GLU A 169 0.80 -24.15 -7.23
CA GLU A 169 -0.64 -24.34 -7.45
C GLU A 169 -1.38 -24.30 -6.12
N GLY A 170 -2.54 -23.60 -6.11
CA GLY A 170 -3.46 -23.64 -4.99
C GLY A 170 -2.89 -23.07 -3.69
N LEU A 171 -2.02 -22.06 -3.78
CA LEU A 171 -1.57 -21.32 -2.60
C LEU A 171 -2.73 -20.51 -2.04
N SER A 172 -2.97 -20.63 -0.74
CA SER A 172 -3.93 -19.80 -0.01
C SER A 172 -3.19 -18.78 0.84
N PHE A 173 -3.94 -17.80 1.35
CA PHE A 173 -3.41 -16.89 2.35
C PHE A 173 -2.88 -17.66 3.55
N ALA A 174 -1.66 -17.38 3.96
CA ALA A 174 -1.05 -17.96 5.15
C ALA A 174 -0.63 -16.82 6.09
N ASP A 175 -1.01 -16.95 7.38
CA ASP A 175 -0.64 -15.96 8.39
C ASP A 175 0.89 -15.75 8.42
N ALA A 176 1.29 -14.50 8.25
CA ALA A 176 2.66 -14.07 8.38
C ALA A 176 3.09 -14.15 9.86
N GLY A 177 3.57 -15.32 10.31
CA GLY A 177 4.07 -15.44 11.67
C GLY A 177 3.81 -16.75 12.41
N LYS A 178 3.48 -17.82 11.70
CA LYS A 178 3.54 -19.18 12.27
C LYS A 178 4.67 -19.99 11.71
#